data_5e509fa755c43576c235b516343f8651
#
_entry.id   5e509fa755c43576c235b516343f8651
#
_cell.length_a   1.000
_cell.length_b   1.000
_cell.length_c   1.000
_cell.angle_alpha   90.00
_cell.angle_beta   90.00
_cell.angle_gamma   90.00
#
_symmetry.space_group_name_H-M   'P 1'
#
loop_
_entity.id
_entity.type
_entity.pdbx_description
1 polymer ?
#
loop_
_entity_poly.entity_id
_entity_poly.type
_entity_poly.pdbx_seq_one_letter_code
_entity_poly.pdbx_strand_id
1 'polypeptide(L)'
;ILYSAVLVFVAAIMLFALSNRSTLDVSVLADRNPLFVQLSDGSVRNGYQVKIVNKEHSERIYRVSIDGLDGAILTRPALAGEGTDTVTVGADKLENLRFFVSLPGDDVKALDGGEAGFGFVITDLENGKTATRKTTFRGPGQ
;
A
#
# COMPACT_ATOMS: atom_id res chain seq x y z
N ILE A 1 -39.69 25.68 8.97
CA ILE A 1 -39.65 24.50 8.11
C ILE A 1 -38.43 24.51 7.22
N LEU A 2 -38.15 25.63 6.59
CA LEU A 2 -36.97 25.76 5.74
C LEU A 2 -35.67 25.61 6.53
N TYR A 3 -35.61 26.20 7.72
CA TYR A 3 -34.47 26.10 8.61
C TYR A 3 -34.20 24.67 9.06
N SER A 4 -35.27 23.96 9.39
CA SER A 4 -35.15 22.56 9.84
C SER A 4 -34.57 21.67 8.75
N ALA A 5 -35.00 21.88 7.50
CA ALA A 5 -34.50 21.12 6.36
C ALA A 5 -33.00 21.36 6.13
N VAL A 6 -32.57 22.61 6.25
CA VAL A 6 -31.17 22.98 6.09
C VAL A 6 -30.32 22.38 7.21
N LEU A 7 -30.79 22.45 8.45
CA LEU A 7 -30.09 21.89 9.60
C LEU A 7 -29.92 20.38 9.49
N VAL A 8 -30.98 19.68 9.06
CA VAL A 8 -30.94 18.22 8.87
C VAL A 8 -29.94 17.88 7.75
N PHE A 9 -29.96 18.64 6.68
CA PHE A 9 -29.05 18.40 5.55
C PHE A 9 -27.60 18.59 5.95
N VAL A 10 -27.28 19.67 6.68
CA VAL A 10 -25.94 19.93 7.17
C VAL A 10 -25.50 18.85 8.15
N ALA A 11 -26.38 18.46 9.07
CA ALA A 11 -26.08 17.41 10.04
C ALA A 11 -25.80 16.08 9.32
N ALA A 12 -26.56 15.76 8.29
CA ALA A 12 -26.35 14.55 7.50
C ALA A 12 -24.97 14.55 6.82
N ILE A 13 -24.59 15.68 6.24
CA ILE A 13 -23.27 15.81 5.60
C ILE A 13 -22.16 15.66 6.64
N MET A 14 -22.30 16.25 7.80
CA MET A 14 -21.29 16.16 8.86
C MET A 14 -21.17 14.73 9.39
N LEU A 15 -22.28 14.05 9.59
CA LEU A 15 -22.27 12.65 10.02
C LEU A 15 -21.62 11.74 8.97
N PHE A 16 -21.93 11.98 7.71
CA PHE A 16 -21.34 11.24 6.61
C PHE A 16 -19.83 11.45 6.54
N ALA A 17 -19.37 12.70 6.68
CA ALA A 17 -17.95 13.02 6.69
C ALA A 17 -17.22 12.37 7.87
N LEU A 18 -17.84 12.38 9.05
CA LEU A 18 -17.24 11.76 10.24
C LEU A 18 -17.18 10.25 10.14
N SER A 19 -18.21 9.61 9.57
CA SER A 19 -18.25 8.16 9.43
C SER A 19 -17.27 7.65 8.39
N ASN A 20 -16.89 8.49 7.43
CA ASN A 20 -15.92 8.14 6.40
C ASN A 20 -14.48 8.55 6.75
N ARG A 21 -14.26 9.00 7.95
CA ARG A 21 -12.91 9.34 8.39
C ARG A 21 -12.01 8.12 8.39
N SER A 22 -10.85 8.28 7.75
CA SER A 22 -9.87 7.21 7.72
C SER A 22 -9.09 7.17 9.04
N THR A 23 -9.06 6.00 9.67
CA THR A 23 -8.23 5.74 10.84
C THR A 23 -6.94 5.04 10.46
N LEU A 24 -6.75 4.82 9.18
CA LEU A 24 -5.57 4.19 8.61
C LEU A 24 -4.85 5.21 7.74
N ASP A 25 -3.61 5.48 8.07
CA ASP A 25 -2.75 6.36 7.27
C ASP A 25 -1.58 5.54 6.74
N VAL A 26 -1.36 5.59 5.43
CA VAL A 26 -0.34 4.80 4.77
C VAL A 26 0.50 5.70 3.87
N SER A 27 1.82 5.56 3.98
CA SER A 27 2.76 6.22 3.09
C SER A 27 3.67 5.19 2.45
N VAL A 28 3.95 5.35 1.17
CA VAL A 28 4.86 4.47 0.43
C VAL A 28 5.96 5.30 -0.16
N LEU A 29 7.20 4.91 0.11
CA LEU A 29 8.37 5.59 -0.40
C LEU A 29 9.24 4.59 -1.14
N ALA A 30 9.48 4.84 -2.42
CA ALA A 30 10.34 4.00 -3.24
C ALA A 30 11.80 4.28 -2.94
N ASP A 31 12.62 3.22 -2.91
CA ASP A 31 14.07 3.37 -2.77
C ASP A 31 14.64 4.07 -4.00
N ARG A 32 15.59 4.95 -3.79
CA ARG A 32 16.20 5.71 -4.87
C ARG A 32 17.64 5.29 -5.18
N ASN A 33 18.30 4.66 -4.25
CA ASN A 33 19.71 4.30 -4.42
C ASN A 33 19.97 2.94 -3.80
N PRO A 34 19.88 1.86 -4.57
CA PRO A 34 19.58 1.83 -6.01
C PRO A 34 18.09 1.94 -6.30
N LEU A 35 17.74 2.39 -7.50
CA LEU A 35 16.34 2.42 -7.95
C LEU A 35 15.78 1.01 -8.13
N PHE A 36 16.62 0.11 -8.60
CA PHE A 36 16.24 -1.29 -8.80
C PHE A 36 17.48 -2.16 -8.63
N VAL A 37 17.24 -3.44 -8.38
CA VAL A 37 18.28 -4.46 -8.32
C VAL A 37 17.94 -5.54 -9.33
N GLN A 38 18.88 -5.83 -10.22
CA GLN A 38 18.71 -6.92 -11.18
C GLN A 38 19.26 -8.20 -10.58
N LEU A 39 18.42 -9.23 -10.53
CA LEU A 39 18.77 -10.50 -9.94
C LEU A 39 19.41 -11.42 -10.96
N SER A 40 20.06 -12.48 -10.49
CA SER A 40 20.82 -13.41 -11.34
C SER A 40 19.95 -14.14 -12.35
N ASP A 41 18.66 -14.29 -12.06
CA ASP A 41 17.71 -14.95 -12.97
C ASP A 41 17.11 -14.00 -14.02
N GLY A 42 17.53 -12.74 -14.02
CA GLY A 42 17.03 -11.73 -14.96
C GLY A 42 15.86 -10.92 -14.43
N SER A 43 15.32 -11.29 -13.27
CA SER A 43 14.23 -10.50 -12.67
C SER A 43 14.77 -9.21 -12.08
N VAL A 44 13.87 -8.24 -11.90
CA VAL A 44 14.21 -6.94 -11.36
C VAL A 44 13.41 -6.73 -10.07
N ARG A 45 14.10 -6.24 -9.06
CA ARG A 45 13.51 -6.02 -7.75
C ARG A 45 13.59 -4.54 -7.37
N ASN A 46 12.48 -4.00 -6.90
CA ASN A 46 12.43 -2.65 -6.33
C ASN A 46 12.17 -2.75 -4.84
N GLY A 47 12.79 -1.86 -4.07
CA GLY A 47 12.55 -1.76 -2.63
C GLY A 47 11.63 -0.60 -2.32
N TYR A 48 10.74 -0.79 -1.35
CA TYR A 48 9.80 0.22 -0.90
C TYR A 48 9.72 0.22 0.61
N GLN A 49 9.60 1.41 1.17
CA GLN A 49 9.29 1.57 2.59
C GLN A 49 7.80 1.90 2.70
N VAL A 50 7.08 1.08 3.43
CA VAL A 50 5.66 1.28 3.68
C VAL A 50 5.50 1.65 5.15
N LYS A 51 4.93 2.82 5.39
CA LYS A 51 4.67 3.31 6.73
C LYS A 51 3.17 3.21 6.98
N ILE A 52 2.79 2.45 7.99
CA ILE A 52 1.39 2.26 8.36
C ILE A 52 1.18 2.85 9.74
N VAL A 53 0.23 3.78 9.84
CA VAL A 53 -0.15 4.39 11.11
C VAL A 53 -1.53 3.89 11.47
N ASN A 54 -1.63 3.20 12.60
CA ASN A 54 -2.91 2.75 13.13
C ASN A 54 -3.42 3.80 14.11
N LYS A 55 -4.46 4.52 13.72
CA LYS A 55 -5.07 5.56 14.56
C LYS A 55 -6.19 5.03 15.42
N GLU A 56 -6.43 3.72 15.36
CA GLU A 56 -7.43 3.08 16.21
C GLU A 56 -6.87 2.86 17.62
N HIS A 57 -7.77 2.71 18.58
CA HIS A 57 -7.41 2.47 19.97
C HIS A 57 -7.21 0.98 20.28
N SER A 58 -7.16 0.16 19.27
CA SER A 58 -6.92 -1.28 19.39
C SER A 58 -5.94 -1.75 18.33
N GLU A 59 -5.28 -2.85 18.63
CA GLU A 59 -4.39 -3.50 17.67
C GLU A 59 -5.16 -3.92 16.43
N ARG A 60 -4.56 -3.72 15.25
CA ARG A 60 -5.17 -4.06 13.97
C ARG A 60 -4.23 -4.89 13.14
N ILE A 61 -4.81 -5.79 12.38
CA ILE A 61 -4.06 -6.59 11.42
C ILE A 61 -4.41 -6.11 10.02
N TYR A 62 -3.40 -5.80 9.24
CA TYR A 62 -3.56 -5.30 7.88
C TYR A 62 -2.95 -6.27 6.90
N ARG A 63 -3.60 -6.43 5.76
CA ARG A 63 -3.04 -7.17 4.64
C ARG A 63 -2.45 -6.18 3.64
N VAL A 64 -1.21 -6.43 3.22
CA VAL A 64 -0.54 -5.63 2.22
C VAL A 64 -0.52 -6.41 0.91
N SER A 65 -1.02 -5.79 -0.15
CA SER A 65 -1.00 -6.39 -1.48
C SER A 65 -0.66 -5.32 -2.50
N ILE A 66 -0.47 -5.74 -3.73
CA ILE A 66 -0.20 -4.83 -4.84
C ILE A 66 -1.25 -5.01 -5.91
N ASP A 67 -1.53 -3.94 -6.64
CA ASP A 67 -2.54 -3.92 -7.69
C ASP A 67 -2.01 -3.15 -8.89
N GLY A 68 -2.29 -3.63 -10.08
CA GLY A 68 -1.92 -2.96 -11.31
C GLY A 68 -0.58 -3.37 -11.91
N LEU A 69 0.06 -4.41 -11.37
CA LEU A 69 1.33 -4.90 -11.91
C LEU A 69 1.28 -6.42 -11.99
N ASP A 70 0.94 -6.94 -13.15
CA ASP A 70 0.79 -8.38 -13.37
C ASP A 70 2.14 -9.08 -13.31
N GLY A 71 2.17 -10.24 -12.70
CA GLY A 71 3.37 -11.06 -12.58
C GLY A 71 4.32 -10.63 -11.46
N ALA A 72 4.02 -9.54 -10.78
CA ALA A 72 4.87 -9.05 -9.70
C ALA A 72 4.70 -9.87 -8.44
N ILE A 73 5.82 -10.06 -7.73
CA ILE A 73 5.86 -10.80 -6.48
C ILE A 73 6.24 -9.84 -5.35
N LEU A 74 5.39 -9.79 -4.34
CA LEU A 74 5.62 -8.98 -3.16
C LEU A 74 6.28 -9.82 -2.08
N THR A 75 7.43 -9.38 -1.58
CA THR A 75 8.14 -10.08 -0.52
C THR A 75 8.52 -9.13 0.60
N ARG A 76 8.62 -9.70 1.80
CA ARG A 76 9.00 -8.96 2.99
C ARG A 76 10.21 -9.65 3.61
N PRO A 77 11.42 -9.08 3.49
CA PRO A 77 12.63 -9.80 3.86
C PRO A 77 12.77 -10.12 5.35
N ALA A 78 12.11 -9.33 6.20
CA ALA A 78 12.22 -9.53 7.65
C ALA A 78 11.46 -10.76 8.15
N LEU A 79 10.49 -11.25 7.37
CA LEU A 79 9.69 -12.42 7.73
C LEU A 79 9.65 -13.39 6.56
N ALA A 80 10.76 -14.06 6.34
CA ALA A 80 10.81 -15.09 5.32
C ALA A 80 9.88 -16.22 5.72
N GLY A 81 8.88 -16.51 4.87
CA GLY A 81 7.93 -17.59 5.11
C GLY A 81 6.51 -17.11 5.29
N GLU A 82 5.79 -17.71 6.20
CA GLU A 82 4.36 -17.48 6.38
C GLU A 82 4.05 -16.07 6.84
N GLY A 83 2.93 -15.55 6.36
CA GLY A 83 2.40 -14.27 6.82
C GLY A 83 3.13 -13.06 6.30
N THR A 84 3.83 -13.18 5.18
CA THR A 84 4.59 -12.08 4.61
C THR A 84 3.72 -10.91 4.15
N ASP A 85 2.46 -11.18 3.88
CA ASP A 85 1.51 -10.19 3.39
C ASP A 85 0.67 -9.54 4.49
N THR A 86 0.78 -10.02 5.74
CA THR A 86 0.02 -9.46 6.85
C THR A 86 0.92 -8.78 7.86
N VAL A 87 0.41 -7.71 8.46
CA VAL A 87 1.15 -6.88 9.41
C VAL A 87 0.25 -6.56 10.58
N THR A 88 0.77 -6.72 11.79
CA THR A 88 0.07 -6.33 13.00
C THR A 88 0.63 -5.00 13.50
N VAL A 89 -0.25 -4.01 13.66
CA VAL A 89 0.13 -2.69 14.15
C VAL A 89 -0.62 -2.44 15.46
N GLY A 90 0.13 -2.13 16.51
CA GLY A 90 -0.45 -1.85 17.81
C GLY A 90 -1.32 -0.59 17.83
N ALA A 91 -2.14 -0.44 18.87
CA ALA A 91 -3.02 0.71 19.02
C ALA A 91 -2.21 2.01 19.02
N ASP A 92 -2.65 2.98 18.23
CA ASP A 92 -2.02 4.31 18.12
C ASP A 92 -0.54 4.27 17.78
N LYS A 93 -0.10 3.22 17.10
CA LYS A 93 1.31 3.03 16.75
C LYS A 93 1.56 3.12 15.27
N LEU A 94 2.82 3.29 14.93
CA LEU A 94 3.31 3.40 13.58
C LEU A 94 4.29 2.26 13.33
N GLU A 95 4.15 1.59 12.17
CA GLU A 95 5.10 0.57 11.75
C GLU A 95 5.73 0.97 10.43
N ASN A 96 7.05 0.90 10.39
CA ASN A 96 7.82 1.05 9.16
C ASN A 96 8.17 -0.33 8.65
N LEU A 97 7.77 -0.61 7.42
CA LEU A 97 7.96 -1.92 6.83
C LEU A 97 8.72 -1.78 5.53
N ARG A 98 9.58 -2.74 5.28
CA ARG A 98 10.29 -2.80 4.01
C ARG A 98 9.73 -3.94 3.19
N PHE A 99 9.34 -3.63 1.96
CA PHE A 99 8.84 -4.61 1.01
C PHE A 99 9.67 -4.55 -0.26
N PHE A 100 9.80 -5.70 -0.88
CA PHE A 100 10.39 -5.80 -2.20
C PHE A 100 9.34 -6.27 -3.18
N VAL A 101 9.31 -5.62 -4.35
CA VAL A 101 8.47 -6.03 -5.46
C VAL A 101 9.40 -6.50 -6.56
N SER A 102 9.23 -7.74 -6.97
CA SER A 102 10.06 -8.37 -8.01
C SER A 102 9.21 -8.66 -9.22
N LEU A 103 9.76 -8.43 -10.39
CA LEU A 103 9.10 -8.70 -11.66
C LEU A 103 10.02 -9.55 -12.53
N PRO A 104 9.54 -10.67 -13.10
CA PRO A 104 10.37 -11.49 -13.99
C PRO A 104 10.91 -10.68 -15.15
N GLY A 105 12.09 -11.07 -15.65
CA GLY A 105 12.76 -10.32 -16.71
C GLY A 105 11.94 -10.14 -17.97
N ASP A 106 11.15 -11.16 -18.34
CA ASP A 106 10.29 -11.06 -19.53
C ASP A 106 9.20 -10.00 -19.33
N ASP A 107 8.65 -9.91 -18.14
CA ASP A 107 7.63 -8.91 -17.83
C ASP A 107 8.23 -7.52 -17.76
N VAL A 108 9.47 -7.39 -17.30
CA VAL A 108 10.18 -6.11 -17.28
C VAL A 108 10.41 -5.60 -18.70
N LYS A 109 10.78 -6.49 -19.61
CA LYS A 109 11.00 -6.12 -21.01
C LYS A 109 9.72 -5.66 -21.70
N ALA A 110 8.58 -6.10 -21.20
CA ALA A 110 7.28 -5.70 -21.74
C ALA A 110 6.84 -4.32 -21.24
N LEU A 111 7.52 -3.77 -20.24
CA LEU A 111 7.18 -2.46 -19.72
C LEU A 111 7.62 -1.34 -20.66
N ASP A 112 6.78 -0.33 -20.78
CA ASP A 112 7.06 0.83 -21.60
C ASP A 112 8.11 1.69 -20.89
N GLY A 113 9.29 1.81 -21.50
CA GLY A 113 10.39 2.57 -20.92
C GLY A 113 10.96 1.97 -19.63
N GLY A 114 10.63 0.71 -19.34
CA GLY A 114 11.08 0.05 -18.12
C GLY A 114 10.35 0.46 -16.85
N GLU A 115 9.26 1.20 -16.99
CA GLU A 115 8.49 1.69 -15.84
C GLU A 115 7.03 1.27 -15.95
N ALA A 116 6.41 1.04 -14.79
CA ALA A 116 4.99 0.75 -14.70
C ALA A 116 4.43 1.30 -13.40
N GLY A 117 3.27 1.94 -13.48
CA GLY A 117 2.55 2.40 -12.29
C GLY A 117 1.80 1.26 -11.66
N PHE A 118 1.79 1.21 -10.34
CA PHE A 118 1.00 0.25 -9.58
C PHE A 118 0.65 0.85 -8.23
N GLY A 119 -0.12 0.12 -7.43
CA GLY A 119 -0.52 0.60 -6.11
C GLY A 119 -0.29 -0.44 -5.04
N PHE A 120 0.12 0.01 -3.88
CA PHE A 120 0.06 -0.79 -2.66
C PHE A 120 -1.33 -0.66 -2.07
N VAL A 121 -1.95 -1.79 -1.77
CA VAL A 121 -3.28 -1.85 -1.17
C VAL A 121 -3.13 -2.43 0.22
N ILE A 122 -3.53 -1.65 1.20
CA ILE A 122 -3.51 -2.06 2.59
C ILE A 122 -4.94 -2.21 3.05
N THR A 123 -5.30 -3.42 3.49
CA THR A 123 -6.65 -3.77 3.89
C THR A 123 -6.70 -4.06 5.38
N ASP A 124 -7.60 -3.38 6.09
CA ASP A 124 -7.89 -3.71 7.48
C ASP A 124 -8.76 -4.97 7.49
N LEU A 125 -8.21 -6.05 8.05
CA LEU A 125 -8.89 -7.35 8.03
C LEU A 125 -10.11 -7.40 8.95
N GLU A 126 -10.23 -6.44 9.85
CA GLU A 126 -11.34 -6.41 10.80
C GLU A 126 -12.59 -5.75 10.22
N ASN A 127 -12.42 -4.64 9.50
CA ASN A 127 -13.56 -3.88 8.94
C ASN A 127 -13.60 -3.87 7.42
N GLY A 128 -12.60 -4.44 6.75
CA GLY A 128 -12.55 -4.51 5.30
C GLY A 128 -12.19 -3.20 4.60
N LYS A 129 -11.87 -2.16 5.34
CA LYS A 129 -11.48 -0.88 4.74
C LYS A 129 -10.11 -0.99 4.10
N THR A 130 -9.94 -0.32 2.97
CA THR A 130 -8.69 -0.34 2.22
C THR A 130 -8.14 1.06 2.04
N ALA A 131 -6.81 1.13 1.99
CA ALA A 131 -6.10 2.33 1.58
C ALA A 131 -5.16 1.95 0.44
N THR A 132 -5.19 2.72 -0.64
CA THR A 132 -4.34 2.47 -1.79
C THR A 132 -3.38 3.64 -1.97
N ARG A 133 -2.11 3.31 -2.18
CA ARG A 133 -1.09 4.32 -2.46
C ARG A 133 -0.37 3.96 -3.74
N LYS A 134 -0.43 4.87 -4.70
CA LYS A 134 0.17 4.64 -6.01
C LYS A 134 1.67 4.91 -5.96
N THR A 135 2.41 4.08 -6.67
CA THR A 135 3.84 4.22 -6.82
C THR A 135 4.24 3.68 -8.20
N THR A 136 5.53 3.61 -8.46
CA THR A 136 6.04 3.20 -9.76
C THR A 136 7.07 2.10 -9.59
N PHE A 137 6.95 1.08 -10.42
CA PHE A 137 7.99 0.05 -10.55
C PHE A 137 8.96 0.50 -11.64
N ARG A 138 10.25 0.43 -11.34
CA ARG A 138 11.29 0.85 -12.27
C ARG A 138 12.26 -0.29 -12.55
N GLY A 139 12.56 -0.48 -13.82
CA GLY A 139 13.54 -1.43 -14.27
C GLY A 139 14.56 -0.78 -15.16
N PRO A 140 15.48 -1.57 -15.74
CA PRO A 140 16.45 -1.01 -16.69
C PRO A 140 15.70 -0.47 -17.90
N GLY A 141 15.85 0.81 -18.16
CA GLY A 141 15.26 1.47 -19.32
C GLY A 141 15.94 1.00 -20.60
N GLN A 142 15.15 0.87 -21.65
CA GLN A 142 15.65 0.47 -22.97
C GLN A 142 15.92 1.69 -23.84
#